data_e3e7309011c68e89c8b7977ab50e355b
#
_entry.id   e3e7309011c68e89c8b7977ab50e355b
#
_cell.length_a   1.000
_cell.length_b   1.000
_cell.length_c   1.000
_cell.angle_alpha   90.00
_cell.angle_beta   90.00
_cell.angle_gamma   90.00
#
_symmetry.space_group_name_H-M   'P 1'
#
loop_
_entity.id
_entity.type
_entity.pdbx_description
1 polymer ?
#
loop_
_entity_poly.entity_id
_entity_poly.type
_entity_poly.pdbx_seq_one_letter_code
_entity_poly.pdbx_strand_id
1 'polypeptide(L)'
;MNLLLETIIYGNNMDYLHKCRVLMEYIDTGYYDEIMKAKIYPKIVYYYLKKQILFKEYWNVETQTENLKICEKAIDKLRDAGRTYYLVELLEIEIQILETMPEDAVTEHLEKNETDKINARELISVIKNLYAEYEVPAYMQDCTYFYQQKWIFSMKDVLRTRRAMFGLTQEQLCEGICSVKSLRRAEKGQTDMQRETLKKLLNRLGLSGQMQWSRLITSDREVIRMAEELADYINDRKFSVASKQLESLKSRIDLDIPQNKQYFLEKQALLEFEQGKVTREEFVKMEKEALECTLCAENLYRKENVYLTEREIICISNSWKGMEGKQKRESINLILRLYDYYALNNGLSQAISVYEIVTEAAVNELGNNGEHVRAEEIDRKSIKASLSCRRVWDIHYKIYDILWNEKKLMKKSGKRVSNNRMNTELKRCIIMSHYVKRYFYENVYKEKLS
;
A
#
# COMPACT_ATOMS: atom_id res chain seq x y z
N MET A 1 -9.00 -20.19 -10.51
CA MET A 1 -10.06 -19.25 -10.13
C MET A 1 -10.48 -18.32 -11.29
N ASN A 2 -9.58 -17.58 -11.97
CA ASN A 2 -9.96 -16.70 -13.08
C ASN A 2 -10.65 -17.43 -14.23
N LEU A 3 -10.12 -18.57 -14.69
CA LEU A 3 -10.72 -19.40 -15.72
C LEU A 3 -12.11 -19.94 -15.29
N LEU A 4 -12.26 -20.29 -14.01
CA LEU A 4 -13.52 -20.75 -13.45
C LEU A 4 -14.56 -19.62 -13.45
N LEU A 5 -14.19 -18.41 -13.06
CA LEU A 5 -15.05 -17.23 -13.09
C LEU A 5 -15.43 -16.87 -14.53
N GLU A 6 -14.51 -16.94 -15.48
CA GLU A 6 -14.80 -16.66 -16.89
C GLU A 6 -15.70 -17.73 -17.53
N THR A 7 -15.46 -19.01 -17.28
CA THR A 7 -16.36 -20.10 -17.75
C THR A 7 -17.73 -20.02 -17.09
N ILE A 8 -17.81 -19.56 -15.86
CA ILE A 8 -19.03 -19.32 -15.14
C ILE A 8 -19.83 -18.16 -15.76
N ILE A 9 -19.19 -17.10 -16.24
CA ILE A 9 -19.84 -15.90 -16.82
C ILE A 9 -20.55 -16.20 -18.14
N TYR A 10 -19.96 -17.03 -18.99
CA TYR A 10 -20.48 -17.34 -20.31
C TYR A 10 -21.42 -18.57 -20.35
N GLY A 11 -21.55 -19.30 -19.23
CA GLY A 11 -22.46 -20.43 -19.12
C GLY A 11 -23.91 -20.01 -18.84
N ASN A 12 -24.88 -20.70 -19.47
CA ASN A 12 -26.31 -20.46 -19.28
C ASN A 12 -26.90 -21.16 -18.02
N ASN A 13 -26.10 -21.58 -17.08
CA ASN A 13 -26.54 -22.46 -16.01
C ASN A 13 -26.85 -21.69 -14.71
N MET A 14 -28.02 -21.92 -14.10
CA MET A 14 -28.47 -21.35 -12.82
C MET A 14 -27.55 -21.73 -11.63
N ASP A 15 -26.81 -22.81 -11.73
CA ASP A 15 -25.77 -23.25 -10.79
C ASP A 15 -24.66 -22.19 -10.57
N TYR A 16 -24.57 -21.21 -11.46
CA TYR A 16 -23.66 -20.08 -11.41
C TYR A 16 -23.84 -19.19 -10.19
N LEU A 17 -25.06 -18.76 -9.87
CA LEU A 17 -25.34 -17.87 -8.75
C LEU A 17 -25.01 -18.54 -7.43
N HIS A 18 -25.35 -19.81 -7.29
CA HIS A 18 -24.98 -20.60 -6.13
C HIS A 18 -23.45 -20.72 -5.97
N LYS A 19 -22.73 -21.01 -7.06
CA LYS A 19 -21.26 -21.08 -7.03
C LYS A 19 -20.60 -19.74 -6.65
N CYS A 20 -21.12 -18.62 -7.14
CA CYS A 20 -20.63 -17.30 -6.73
C CYS A 20 -20.85 -17.05 -5.24
N ARG A 21 -22.02 -17.41 -4.68
CA ARG A 21 -22.30 -17.28 -3.23
C ARG A 21 -21.33 -18.13 -2.39
N VAL A 22 -21.12 -19.39 -2.76
CA VAL A 22 -20.15 -20.27 -2.09
C VAL A 22 -18.73 -19.68 -2.15
N LEU A 23 -18.32 -19.12 -3.30
CA LEU A 23 -17.01 -18.48 -3.44
C LEU A 23 -16.90 -17.19 -2.59
N MET A 24 -17.95 -16.38 -2.55
CA MET A 24 -17.98 -15.17 -1.70
C MET A 24 -17.82 -15.54 -0.22
N GLU A 25 -18.57 -16.54 0.26
CA GLU A 25 -18.46 -17.03 1.62
C GLU A 25 -17.07 -17.61 1.92
N TYR A 26 -16.53 -18.42 1.01
CA TYR A 26 -15.19 -18.99 1.16
C TYR A 26 -14.08 -17.92 1.23
N ILE A 27 -14.16 -16.86 0.44
CA ILE A 27 -13.19 -15.75 0.50
C ILE A 27 -13.38 -14.91 1.76
N ASP A 28 -14.61 -14.68 2.18
CA ASP A 28 -14.94 -13.86 3.33
C ASP A 28 -14.52 -14.51 4.65
N THR A 29 -14.85 -15.79 4.82
CA THR A 29 -14.52 -16.59 6.02
C THR A 29 -13.12 -17.19 5.97
N GLY A 30 -12.52 -17.27 4.79
CA GLY A 30 -11.20 -17.87 4.57
C GLY A 30 -10.07 -17.03 5.14
N TYR A 31 -8.94 -17.70 5.33
CA TYR A 31 -7.71 -17.12 5.88
C TYR A 31 -6.88 -16.32 4.85
N TYR A 32 -7.55 -15.41 4.15
CA TYR A 32 -6.89 -14.48 3.24
C TYR A 32 -6.65 -13.14 3.94
N ASP A 33 -5.52 -12.48 3.63
CA ASP A 33 -5.32 -11.11 4.06
C ASP A 33 -6.34 -10.14 3.40
N GLU A 34 -6.56 -8.99 4.00
CA GLU A 34 -7.57 -8.04 3.54
C GLU A 34 -7.26 -7.49 2.13
N ILE A 35 -5.99 -7.39 1.74
CA ILE A 35 -5.60 -6.99 0.38
C ILE A 35 -6.03 -8.05 -0.63
N MET A 36 -5.85 -9.34 -0.31
CA MET A 36 -6.27 -10.43 -1.18
C MET A 36 -7.81 -10.51 -1.25
N LYS A 37 -8.50 -10.34 -0.12
CA LYS A 37 -9.97 -10.24 -0.10
C LYS A 37 -10.46 -9.08 -0.97
N ALA A 38 -9.91 -7.88 -0.81
CA ALA A 38 -10.25 -6.71 -1.62
C ALA A 38 -9.96 -6.88 -3.12
N LYS A 39 -9.05 -7.78 -3.48
CA LYS A 39 -8.72 -8.08 -4.87
C LYS A 39 -9.67 -9.08 -5.52
N ILE A 40 -10.15 -10.07 -4.76
CA ILE A 40 -10.90 -11.21 -5.29
C ILE A 40 -12.41 -11.06 -5.07
N TYR A 41 -12.83 -10.67 -3.86
CA TYR A 41 -14.23 -10.58 -3.48
C TYR A 41 -15.03 -9.61 -4.37
N PRO A 42 -14.59 -8.35 -4.62
CA PRO A 42 -15.29 -7.42 -5.50
C PRO A 42 -15.48 -7.94 -6.92
N LYS A 43 -14.50 -8.70 -7.44
CA LYS A 43 -14.60 -9.33 -8.75
C LYS A 43 -15.75 -10.34 -8.79
N ILE A 44 -15.85 -11.22 -7.78
CA ILE A 44 -16.91 -12.23 -7.71
C ILE A 44 -18.27 -11.54 -7.61
N VAL A 45 -18.38 -10.51 -6.75
CA VAL A 45 -19.60 -9.72 -6.54
C VAL A 45 -20.02 -9.03 -7.83
N TYR A 46 -19.10 -8.36 -8.54
CA TYR A 46 -19.41 -7.70 -9.80
C TYR A 46 -20.04 -8.64 -10.80
N TYR A 47 -19.45 -9.81 -11.00
CA TYR A 47 -20.00 -10.79 -11.97
C TYR A 47 -21.30 -11.40 -11.48
N TYR A 48 -21.46 -11.66 -10.19
CA TYR A 48 -22.70 -12.12 -9.58
C TYR A 48 -23.84 -11.13 -9.83
N LEU A 49 -23.64 -9.86 -9.47
CA LEU A 49 -24.64 -8.80 -9.61
C LEU A 49 -24.97 -8.50 -11.07
N LYS A 50 -23.98 -8.47 -11.96
CA LYS A 50 -24.19 -8.28 -13.39
C LYS A 50 -25.08 -9.37 -13.98
N LYS A 51 -24.93 -10.62 -13.53
CA LYS A 51 -25.78 -11.73 -13.96
C LYS A 51 -27.18 -11.60 -13.38
N GLN A 52 -27.34 -11.20 -12.12
CA GLN A 52 -28.64 -10.94 -11.48
C GLN A 52 -29.44 -9.86 -12.25
N ILE A 53 -28.80 -8.79 -12.64
CA ILE A 53 -29.43 -7.71 -13.43
C ILE A 53 -29.90 -8.22 -14.80
N LEU A 54 -29.13 -9.12 -15.44
CA LEU A 54 -29.49 -9.70 -16.72
C LEU A 54 -30.69 -10.67 -16.61
N PHE A 55 -30.87 -11.34 -15.47
CA PHE A 55 -32.00 -12.25 -15.19
C PHE A 55 -33.09 -11.52 -14.40
N LYS A 56 -33.82 -10.64 -15.05
CA LYS A 56 -34.91 -9.82 -14.46
C LYS A 56 -36.00 -10.60 -13.75
N GLU A 57 -36.16 -11.92 -13.99
CA GLU A 57 -37.15 -12.80 -13.39
C GLU A 57 -37.04 -12.89 -11.86
N TYR A 58 -35.87 -12.59 -11.29
CA TYR A 58 -35.59 -12.60 -9.83
C TYR A 58 -35.44 -11.21 -9.23
N TRP A 59 -35.85 -10.15 -9.95
CA TRP A 59 -35.64 -8.75 -9.54
C TRP A 59 -36.82 -8.23 -8.72
N ASN A 60 -37.00 -8.79 -7.50
CA ASN A 60 -37.95 -8.30 -6.51
C ASN A 60 -37.23 -7.49 -5.41
N VAL A 61 -38.00 -6.79 -4.54
CA VAL A 61 -37.47 -5.92 -3.49
C VAL A 61 -36.55 -6.65 -2.53
N GLU A 62 -36.86 -7.86 -2.14
CA GLU A 62 -36.04 -8.68 -1.25
C GLU A 62 -34.68 -9.01 -1.89
N THR A 63 -34.69 -9.48 -3.12
CA THR A 63 -33.46 -9.77 -3.90
C THR A 63 -32.64 -8.51 -4.15
N GLN A 64 -33.29 -7.37 -4.45
CA GLN A 64 -32.59 -6.08 -4.62
C GLN A 64 -31.92 -5.64 -3.33
N THR A 65 -32.60 -5.75 -2.18
CA THR A 65 -32.05 -5.43 -0.86
C THR A 65 -30.86 -6.32 -0.51
N GLU A 66 -30.95 -7.62 -0.80
CA GLU A 66 -29.82 -8.56 -0.59
C GLU A 66 -28.63 -8.20 -1.50
N ASN A 67 -28.90 -7.94 -2.77
CA ASN A 67 -27.86 -7.56 -3.76
C ASN A 67 -27.19 -6.24 -3.38
N LEU A 68 -27.94 -5.28 -2.86
CA LEU A 68 -27.39 -4.00 -2.38
C LEU A 68 -26.43 -4.23 -1.21
N LYS A 69 -26.81 -5.04 -0.21
CA LYS A 69 -25.95 -5.42 0.93
C LYS A 69 -24.66 -6.11 0.47
N ILE A 70 -24.75 -7.01 -0.51
CA ILE A 70 -23.58 -7.70 -1.07
C ILE A 70 -22.65 -6.69 -1.79
N CYS A 71 -23.23 -5.75 -2.54
CA CYS A 71 -22.49 -4.68 -3.24
C CYS A 71 -21.77 -3.76 -2.24
N GLU A 72 -22.48 -3.24 -1.25
CA GLU A 72 -21.92 -2.38 -0.19
C GLU A 72 -20.80 -3.09 0.58
N LYS A 73 -20.98 -4.36 0.92
CA LYS A 73 -19.93 -5.15 1.57
C LYS A 73 -18.67 -5.27 0.70
N ALA A 74 -18.81 -5.39 -0.61
CA ALA A 74 -17.66 -5.41 -1.52
C ALA A 74 -16.96 -4.06 -1.58
N ILE A 75 -17.72 -2.97 -1.60
CA ILE A 75 -17.20 -1.60 -1.57
C ILE A 75 -16.48 -1.34 -0.23
N ASP A 76 -17.03 -1.77 0.90
CA ASP A 76 -16.39 -1.62 2.21
C ASP A 76 -15.05 -2.36 2.30
N LYS A 77 -14.97 -3.59 1.76
CA LYS A 77 -13.67 -4.30 1.68
C LYS A 77 -12.64 -3.57 0.83
N LEU A 78 -13.06 -2.87 -0.22
CA LEU A 78 -12.18 -2.02 -1.03
C LEU A 78 -11.73 -0.79 -0.23
N ARG A 79 -12.63 -0.15 0.50
CA ARG A 79 -12.34 1.01 1.35
C ARG A 79 -11.34 0.65 2.44
N ASP A 80 -11.57 -0.45 3.16
CA ASP A 80 -10.72 -0.94 4.25
C ASP A 80 -9.30 -1.28 3.78
N ALA A 81 -9.14 -1.70 2.53
CA ALA A 81 -7.85 -2.00 1.92
C ALA A 81 -7.25 -0.83 1.09
N GLY A 82 -7.95 0.30 0.96
CA GLY A 82 -7.58 1.42 0.11
C GLY A 82 -7.40 1.02 -1.37
N ARG A 83 -8.33 0.22 -1.91
CA ARG A 83 -8.26 -0.37 -3.25
C ARG A 83 -9.45 0.04 -4.12
N THR A 84 -9.30 -0.08 -5.43
CA THR A 84 -10.30 0.32 -6.43
C THR A 84 -10.59 -0.77 -7.47
N TYR A 85 -10.38 -2.05 -7.12
CA TYR A 85 -10.71 -3.17 -8.01
C TYR A 85 -12.22 -3.27 -8.23
N TYR A 86 -12.70 -3.07 -9.46
CA TYR A 86 -14.13 -3.06 -9.82
C TYR A 86 -14.96 -1.99 -9.08
N LEU A 87 -14.33 -0.97 -8.50
CA LEU A 87 -15.03 0.03 -7.69
C LEU A 87 -16.06 0.82 -8.52
N VAL A 88 -15.68 1.29 -9.70
CA VAL A 88 -16.57 2.09 -10.56
C VAL A 88 -17.74 1.24 -11.00
N GLU A 89 -17.48 0.01 -11.42
CA GLU A 89 -18.49 -0.95 -11.86
C GLU A 89 -19.48 -1.28 -10.72
N LEU A 90 -19.00 -1.47 -9.50
CA LEU A 90 -19.85 -1.75 -8.34
C LEU A 90 -20.69 -0.54 -7.93
N LEU A 91 -20.13 0.67 -7.93
CA LEU A 91 -20.86 1.90 -7.63
C LEU A 91 -21.95 2.17 -8.69
N GLU A 92 -21.70 1.89 -9.96
CA GLU A 92 -22.72 2.00 -11.02
C GLU A 92 -23.84 0.98 -10.82
N ILE A 93 -23.52 -0.24 -10.38
CA ILE A 93 -24.51 -1.27 -10.03
C ILE A 93 -25.31 -0.84 -8.79
N GLU A 94 -24.68 -0.31 -7.75
CA GLU A 94 -25.33 0.22 -6.56
C GLU A 94 -26.38 1.28 -6.94
N ILE A 95 -25.99 2.26 -7.76
CA ILE A 95 -26.91 3.29 -8.26
C ILE A 95 -28.08 2.66 -9.03
N GLN A 96 -27.79 1.71 -9.91
CA GLN A 96 -28.83 1.02 -10.71
C GLN A 96 -29.81 0.25 -9.81
N ILE A 97 -29.35 -0.40 -8.76
CA ILE A 97 -30.23 -1.08 -7.79
C ILE A 97 -31.12 -0.04 -7.09
N LEU A 98 -30.53 1.02 -6.54
CA LEU A 98 -31.26 2.08 -5.83
C LEU A 98 -32.30 2.78 -6.71
N GLU A 99 -31.99 3.02 -7.98
CA GLU A 99 -32.93 3.64 -8.95
C GLU A 99 -34.10 2.73 -9.34
N THR A 100 -33.97 1.43 -9.18
CA THR A 100 -35.01 0.44 -9.52
C THR A 100 -35.80 -0.07 -8.31
N MET A 101 -35.36 0.26 -7.10
CA MET A 101 -36.08 -0.07 -5.86
C MET A 101 -37.24 0.90 -5.61
N PRO A 102 -38.32 0.46 -4.92
CA PRO A 102 -39.36 1.36 -4.42
C PRO A 102 -38.81 2.38 -3.43
N GLU A 103 -39.37 3.61 -3.42
CA GLU A 103 -38.88 4.72 -2.60
C GLU A 103 -38.90 4.42 -1.10
N ASP A 104 -39.91 3.71 -0.61
CA ASP A 104 -40.02 3.29 0.79
C ASP A 104 -38.88 2.32 1.18
N ALA A 105 -38.55 1.35 0.32
CA ALA A 105 -37.47 0.43 0.57
C ALA A 105 -36.08 1.13 0.51
N VAL A 106 -35.92 2.12 -0.37
CA VAL A 106 -34.69 2.94 -0.43
C VAL A 106 -34.56 3.77 0.85
N THR A 107 -35.64 4.43 1.29
CA THR A 107 -35.64 5.25 2.50
C THR A 107 -35.29 4.41 3.73
N GLU A 108 -35.95 3.27 3.91
CA GLU A 108 -35.62 2.33 5.01
C GLU A 108 -34.18 1.86 5.00
N HIS A 109 -33.62 1.61 3.82
CA HIS A 109 -32.23 1.20 3.67
C HIS A 109 -31.26 2.32 4.03
N LEU A 110 -31.53 3.56 3.59
CA LEU A 110 -30.71 4.73 3.85
C LEU A 110 -30.72 5.13 5.33
N GLU A 111 -31.90 5.13 5.99
CA GLU A 111 -32.01 5.43 7.42
C GLU A 111 -31.24 4.48 8.31
N LYS A 112 -31.17 3.20 7.95
CA LYS A 112 -30.41 2.18 8.69
C LYS A 112 -28.88 2.34 8.59
N ASN A 113 -28.39 3.06 7.58
CA ASN A 113 -26.97 3.11 7.22
C ASN A 113 -26.40 4.55 7.13
N GLU A 114 -27.02 5.53 7.80
CA GLU A 114 -26.79 6.98 7.58
C GLU A 114 -25.37 7.50 7.90
N THR A 115 -24.55 6.78 8.65
CA THR A 115 -23.38 7.41 9.31
C THR A 115 -22.08 7.43 8.51
N ASP A 116 -21.97 6.73 7.39
CA ASP A 116 -20.67 6.65 6.65
C ASP A 116 -20.82 6.51 5.11
N LYS A 117 -21.94 6.97 4.54
CA LYS A 117 -22.17 6.84 3.09
C LYS A 117 -21.52 7.96 2.30
N ILE A 118 -20.70 7.57 1.34
CA ILE A 118 -20.22 8.46 0.29
C ILE A 118 -21.29 8.53 -0.79
N ASN A 119 -21.52 9.73 -1.34
CA ASN A 119 -22.34 9.84 -2.54
C ASN A 119 -21.67 9.10 -3.70
N ALA A 120 -22.25 7.98 -4.12
CA ALA A 120 -21.69 7.12 -5.17
C ALA A 120 -21.43 7.88 -6.47
N ARG A 121 -22.32 8.81 -6.88
CA ARG A 121 -22.15 9.61 -8.10
C ARG A 121 -20.95 10.57 -8.01
N GLU A 122 -20.76 11.21 -6.85
CA GLU A 122 -19.60 12.08 -6.62
C GLU A 122 -18.29 11.27 -6.61
N LEU A 123 -18.29 10.12 -5.93
CA LEU A 123 -17.11 9.24 -5.89
C LEU A 123 -16.76 8.73 -7.29
N ILE A 124 -17.73 8.28 -8.09
CA ILE A 124 -17.51 7.89 -9.48
C ILE A 124 -16.87 9.03 -10.27
N SER A 125 -17.42 10.24 -10.14
CA SER A 125 -16.90 11.40 -10.86
C SER A 125 -15.43 11.69 -10.49
N VAL A 126 -15.11 11.69 -9.19
CA VAL A 126 -13.75 11.92 -8.71
C VAL A 126 -12.79 10.83 -9.18
N ILE A 127 -13.18 9.56 -9.04
CA ILE A 127 -12.35 8.41 -9.47
C ILE A 127 -12.11 8.45 -10.99
N LYS A 128 -13.15 8.62 -11.81
CA LYS A 128 -13.00 8.67 -13.27
C LYS A 128 -12.10 9.82 -13.71
N ASN A 129 -12.30 11.02 -13.14
CA ASN A 129 -11.48 12.18 -13.46
C ASN A 129 -10.02 11.99 -13.04
N LEU A 130 -9.78 11.42 -11.84
CA LEU A 130 -8.45 11.15 -11.35
C LEU A 130 -7.72 10.13 -12.24
N TYR A 131 -8.36 9.02 -12.57
CA TYR A 131 -7.79 8.01 -13.44
C TYR A 131 -7.50 8.54 -14.85
N ALA A 132 -8.39 9.34 -15.42
CA ALA A 132 -8.21 9.97 -16.74
C ALA A 132 -7.04 10.97 -16.74
N GLU A 133 -6.88 11.79 -15.69
CA GLU A 133 -5.77 12.74 -15.54
C GLU A 133 -4.40 12.06 -15.61
N TYR A 134 -4.31 10.83 -15.08
CA TYR A 134 -3.07 10.06 -15.08
C TYR A 134 -2.99 8.98 -16.17
N GLU A 135 -3.91 8.99 -17.13
CA GLU A 135 -3.96 8.05 -18.27
C GLU A 135 -4.00 6.57 -17.82
N VAL A 136 -4.74 6.29 -16.76
CA VAL A 136 -4.97 4.94 -16.25
C VAL A 136 -6.44 4.59 -16.46
N PRO A 137 -6.79 3.39 -17.00
CA PRO A 137 -8.18 2.99 -17.15
C PRO A 137 -8.91 2.92 -15.81
N ALA A 138 -10.06 3.57 -15.66
CA ALA A 138 -10.85 3.55 -14.43
C ALA A 138 -11.55 2.20 -14.20
N TYR A 139 -12.10 1.62 -15.28
CA TYR A 139 -12.75 0.32 -15.23
C TYR A 139 -11.76 -0.84 -15.24
N MET A 140 -12.07 -1.91 -14.49
CA MET A 140 -11.23 -3.11 -14.50
C MET A 140 -11.34 -3.91 -15.80
N GLN A 141 -12.51 -3.91 -16.44
CA GLN A 141 -12.72 -4.59 -17.72
C GLN A 141 -11.90 -3.96 -18.85
N ASP A 142 -11.50 -2.69 -18.75
CA ASP A 142 -10.67 -1.99 -19.71
C ASP A 142 -9.17 -2.20 -19.47
N CYS A 143 -8.81 -2.96 -18.42
CA CYS A 143 -7.44 -3.20 -18.06
C CYS A 143 -6.93 -4.53 -18.56
N THR A 144 -5.78 -4.50 -19.22
CA THR A 144 -4.97 -5.70 -19.51
C THR A 144 -4.19 -6.18 -18.28
N TYR A 145 -4.59 -5.76 -17.07
CA TYR A 145 -3.91 -6.10 -15.84
C TYR A 145 -4.15 -7.55 -15.47
N PHE A 146 -3.21 -8.40 -15.86
CA PHE A 146 -3.11 -9.75 -15.35
C PHE A 146 -2.37 -9.73 -14.03
N TYR A 147 -2.92 -10.38 -13.02
CA TYR A 147 -2.33 -10.56 -11.69
C TYR A 147 -1.03 -11.38 -11.71
N GLN A 148 -0.11 -11.05 -12.61
CA GLN A 148 1.19 -11.70 -12.66
C GLN A 148 2.07 -11.10 -11.57
N GLN A 149 2.29 -11.90 -10.52
CA GLN A 149 3.40 -11.64 -9.61
C GLN A 149 4.69 -11.98 -10.36
N LYS A 150 5.46 -10.99 -10.75
CA LYS A 150 6.82 -11.20 -11.21
C LYS A 150 7.76 -10.89 -10.05
N TRP A 151 8.64 -11.82 -9.75
CA TRP A 151 9.71 -11.59 -8.80
C TRP A 151 10.71 -10.60 -9.38
N ILE A 152 10.99 -9.53 -8.65
CA ILE A 152 11.90 -8.47 -9.08
C ILE A 152 13.35 -8.92 -8.97
N PHE A 153 13.65 -9.67 -7.91
CA PHE A 153 14.98 -10.19 -7.64
C PHE A 153 14.99 -11.71 -7.68
N SER A 154 15.91 -12.26 -8.46
CA SER A 154 16.23 -13.68 -8.35
C SER A 154 17.11 -13.91 -7.11
N MET A 155 17.04 -15.08 -6.50
CA MET A 155 17.83 -15.41 -5.31
C MET A 155 19.33 -15.25 -5.53
N LYS A 156 19.81 -15.56 -6.73
CA LYS A 156 21.23 -15.35 -7.11
C LYS A 156 21.64 -13.88 -6.99
N ASP A 157 20.77 -12.99 -7.41
CA ASP A 157 21.04 -11.54 -7.38
C ASP A 157 20.96 -10.99 -5.96
N VAL A 158 20.01 -11.48 -5.16
CA VAL A 158 19.90 -11.14 -3.72
C VAL A 158 21.18 -11.54 -2.98
N LEU A 159 21.60 -12.79 -3.09
CA LEU A 159 22.82 -13.28 -2.41
C LEU A 159 24.06 -12.47 -2.81
N ARG A 160 24.26 -12.28 -4.11
CA ARG A 160 25.43 -11.56 -4.64
C ARG A 160 25.44 -10.09 -4.22
N THR A 161 24.30 -9.41 -4.40
CA THR A 161 24.18 -7.98 -4.10
C THR A 161 24.32 -7.73 -2.61
N ARG A 162 23.61 -8.51 -1.78
CA ARG A 162 23.63 -8.35 -0.34
C ARG A 162 25.02 -8.67 0.25
N ARG A 163 25.68 -9.73 -0.23
CA ARG A 163 27.06 -10.03 0.14
C ARG A 163 28.02 -8.88 -0.18
N ALA A 164 27.88 -8.29 -1.38
CA ALA A 164 28.68 -7.13 -1.77
C ALA A 164 28.40 -5.90 -0.92
N MET A 165 27.14 -5.68 -0.49
CA MET A 165 26.77 -4.60 0.44
C MET A 165 27.47 -4.75 1.79
N PHE A 166 27.60 -5.99 2.30
CA PHE A 166 28.28 -6.29 3.56
C PHE A 166 29.83 -6.37 3.42
N GLY A 167 30.36 -6.24 2.21
CA GLY A 167 31.80 -6.35 1.96
C GLY A 167 32.36 -7.76 2.19
N LEU A 168 31.53 -8.79 2.23
CA LEU A 168 31.93 -10.16 2.49
C LEU A 168 32.49 -10.83 1.24
N THR A 169 33.58 -11.63 1.41
CA THR A 169 34.02 -12.59 0.38
C THR A 169 33.08 -13.79 0.34
N GLN A 170 33.18 -14.61 -0.70
CA GLN A 170 32.40 -15.86 -0.79
C GLN A 170 32.77 -16.82 0.34
N GLU A 171 34.06 -16.87 0.70
CA GLU A 171 34.59 -17.66 1.80
C GLU A 171 33.97 -17.25 3.14
N GLN A 172 33.98 -15.95 3.44
CA GLN A 172 33.40 -15.41 4.66
C GLN A 172 31.89 -15.67 4.76
N LEU A 173 31.15 -15.54 3.64
CA LEU A 173 29.71 -15.82 3.66
C LEU A 173 29.40 -17.30 3.87
N CYS A 174 30.23 -18.22 3.30
CA CYS A 174 30.01 -19.66 3.37
C CYS A 174 30.46 -20.30 4.68
N GLU A 175 31.34 -19.66 5.45
CA GLU A 175 32.01 -20.24 6.62
C GLU A 175 31.02 -20.94 7.57
N GLY A 176 31.24 -22.23 7.81
CA GLY A 176 30.37 -23.05 8.65
C GLY A 176 28.96 -23.34 8.08
N ILE A 177 28.68 -22.96 6.83
CA ILE A 177 27.35 -23.15 6.21
C ILE A 177 27.41 -24.07 5.01
N CYS A 178 28.29 -23.78 4.03
CA CYS A 178 28.42 -24.56 2.79
C CYS A 178 29.79 -24.37 2.12
N SER A 179 30.05 -25.12 1.03
CA SER A 179 31.28 -24.92 0.26
C SER A 179 31.21 -23.65 -0.59
N VAL A 180 32.34 -22.97 -0.79
CA VAL A 180 32.48 -21.82 -1.71
C VAL A 180 32.01 -22.16 -3.13
N LYS A 181 32.28 -23.41 -3.59
CA LYS A 181 31.82 -23.89 -4.88
C LYS A 181 30.30 -23.90 -4.99
N SER A 182 29.60 -24.31 -3.93
CA SER A 182 28.13 -24.32 -3.88
C SER A 182 27.58 -22.91 -3.94
N LEU A 183 28.09 -21.96 -3.15
CA LEU A 183 27.69 -20.58 -3.19
C LEU A 183 27.91 -19.91 -4.54
N ARG A 184 29.13 -20.14 -5.13
CA ARG A 184 29.47 -19.60 -6.46
C ARG A 184 28.52 -20.07 -7.54
N ARG A 185 28.09 -21.34 -7.51
CA ARG A 185 27.09 -21.86 -8.45
C ARG A 185 25.71 -21.27 -8.24
N ALA A 186 25.31 -21.09 -7.00
CA ALA A 186 24.02 -20.42 -6.65
C ALA A 186 24.02 -18.95 -7.08
N GLU A 187 25.07 -18.18 -6.80
CA GLU A 187 25.21 -16.78 -7.25
C GLU A 187 25.25 -16.62 -8.78
N LYS A 188 25.63 -17.69 -9.52
CA LYS A 188 25.54 -17.75 -10.98
C LYS A 188 24.18 -18.24 -11.49
N GLY A 189 23.29 -18.69 -10.61
CA GLY A 189 22.01 -19.29 -10.99
C GLY A 189 22.14 -20.66 -11.67
N GLN A 190 23.23 -21.38 -11.43
CA GLN A 190 23.51 -22.70 -12.01
C GLN A 190 22.87 -23.84 -11.20
N THR A 191 22.59 -23.59 -9.91
CA THR A 191 22.00 -24.59 -9.03
C THR A 191 21.15 -23.86 -7.97
N ASP A 192 20.02 -24.46 -7.60
CA ASP A 192 19.28 -24.07 -6.40
C ASP A 192 19.97 -24.61 -5.15
N MET A 193 19.81 -23.91 -4.05
CA MET A 193 20.34 -24.30 -2.75
C MET A 193 19.25 -25.00 -1.93
N GLN A 194 19.70 -25.93 -1.08
CA GLN A 194 18.79 -26.51 -0.08
C GLN A 194 18.26 -25.40 0.84
N ARG A 195 16.97 -25.50 1.21
CA ARG A 195 16.24 -24.48 1.98
C ARG A 195 16.96 -24.07 3.27
N GLU A 196 17.46 -25.03 4.04
CA GLU A 196 18.15 -24.76 5.30
C GLU A 196 19.51 -24.05 5.11
N THR A 197 20.25 -24.44 4.06
CA THR A 197 21.51 -23.76 3.69
C THR A 197 21.24 -22.32 3.27
N LEU A 198 20.25 -22.12 2.41
CA LEU A 198 19.82 -20.78 1.96
C LEU A 198 19.39 -19.91 3.13
N LYS A 199 18.57 -20.45 4.06
CA LYS A 199 18.13 -19.75 5.27
C LYS A 199 19.31 -19.25 6.11
N LYS A 200 20.33 -20.10 6.32
CA LYS A 200 21.53 -19.72 7.08
C LYS A 200 22.32 -18.60 6.39
N LEU A 201 22.47 -18.65 5.07
CA LEU A 201 23.14 -17.60 4.30
C LEU A 201 22.36 -16.28 4.34
N LEU A 202 21.03 -16.32 4.17
CA LEU A 202 20.18 -15.14 4.25
C LEU A 202 20.24 -14.51 5.65
N ASN A 203 20.19 -15.31 6.72
CA ASN A 203 20.30 -14.80 8.09
C ASN A 203 21.65 -14.09 8.32
N ARG A 204 22.76 -14.63 7.79
CA ARG A 204 24.08 -13.97 7.85
C ARG A 204 24.13 -12.66 7.08
N LEU A 205 23.27 -12.49 6.09
CA LEU A 205 23.11 -11.27 5.31
C LEU A 205 22.03 -10.33 5.87
N GLY A 206 21.55 -10.55 7.11
CA GLY A 206 20.51 -9.75 7.75
C GLY A 206 19.12 -9.92 7.14
N LEU A 207 18.90 -10.97 6.34
CA LEU A 207 17.62 -11.27 5.71
C LEU A 207 16.95 -12.44 6.42
N SER A 208 15.60 -12.43 6.52
CA SER A 208 14.90 -13.60 7.04
C SER A 208 15.00 -14.75 6.05
N GLY A 209 15.20 -15.97 6.57
CA GLY A 209 15.14 -17.18 5.75
C GLY A 209 13.74 -17.51 5.22
N GLN A 210 12.74 -16.82 5.67
CA GLN A 210 11.40 -16.79 5.11
C GLN A 210 11.34 -15.58 4.20
N MET A 211 11.40 -15.79 2.90
CA MET A 211 11.32 -14.73 1.88
C MET A 211 9.91 -14.12 1.78
N GLN A 212 9.23 -13.98 2.89
CA GLN A 212 7.98 -13.27 2.93
C GLN A 212 8.29 -11.80 3.24
N TRP A 213 7.66 -10.94 2.49
CA TRP A 213 7.60 -9.49 2.71
C TRP A 213 6.79 -9.16 3.98
N SER A 214 6.83 -10.04 4.97
CA SER A 214 6.08 -9.85 6.21
C SER A 214 6.76 -8.77 7.05
N ARG A 215 5.97 -7.84 7.52
CA ARG A 215 6.42 -6.76 8.41
C ARG A 215 7.00 -7.30 9.72
N LEU A 216 6.54 -8.48 10.15
CA LEU A 216 7.00 -9.21 11.33
C LEU A 216 7.20 -10.68 11.01
N ILE A 217 8.20 -11.30 11.63
CA ILE A 217 8.46 -12.73 11.54
C ILE A 217 7.73 -13.42 12.70
N THR A 218 6.53 -13.86 12.42
CA THR A 218 5.67 -14.57 13.38
C THR A 218 4.69 -15.49 12.63
N SER A 219 4.25 -16.55 13.29
CA SER A 219 3.11 -17.36 12.87
C SER A 219 1.82 -17.00 13.61
N ASP A 220 1.89 -16.12 14.61
CA ASP A 220 0.74 -15.66 15.37
C ASP A 220 -0.02 -14.58 14.59
N ARG A 221 -1.23 -14.92 14.15
CA ARG A 221 -2.11 -14.03 13.37
C ARG A 221 -2.60 -12.84 14.16
N GLU A 222 -2.79 -13.02 15.47
CA GLU A 222 -3.19 -11.92 16.33
C GLU A 222 -2.11 -10.85 16.38
N VAL A 223 -0.84 -11.25 16.41
CA VAL A 223 0.31 -10.34 16.33
C VAL A 223 0.34 -9.59 15.00
N ILE A 224 0.03 -10.27 13.89
CA ILE A 224 -0.05 -9.62 12.57
C ILE A 224 -1.17 -8.57 12.57
N ARG A 225 -2.37 -8.92 13.07
CA ARG A 225 -3.51 -7.99 13.18
C ARG A 225 -3.16 -6.78 14.06
N MET A 226 -2.55 -7.01 15.22
CA MET A 226 -2.11 -5.94 16.12
C MET A 226 -1.12 -4.99 15.44
N ALA A 227 -0.24 -5.50 14.58
CA ALA A 227 0.72 -4.68 13.84
C ALA A 227 0.05 -3.84 12.73
N GLU A 228 -1.02 -4.35 12.13
CA GLU A 228 -1.84 -3.62 11.16
C GLU A 228 -2.63 -2.51 11.85
N GLU A 229 -3.29 -2.81 12.96
CA GLU A 229 -4.00 -1.82 13.79
C GLU A 229 -3.07 -0.73 14.31
N LEU A 230 -1.84 -1.10 14.70
CA LEU A 230 -0.82 -0.12 15.12
C LEU A 230 -0.52 0.88 14.00
N ALA A 231 -0.38 0.40 12.76
CA ALA A 231 -0.16 1.29 11.62
C ALA A 231 -1.34 2.24 11.40
N ASP A 232 -2.57 1.77 11.57
CA ASP A 232 -3.77 2.59 11.45
C ASP A 232 -3.85 3.64 12.57
N TYR A 233 -3.57 3.27 13.82
CA TYR A 233 -3.53 4.25 14.92
C TYR A 233 -2.47 5.33 14.71
N ILE A 234 -1.31 4.99 14.16
CA ILE A 234 -0.26 5.98 13.82
C ILE A 234 -0.76 6.91 12.71
N ASN A 235 -1.35 6.37 11.65
CA ASN A 235 -1.87 7.13 10.53
C ASN A 235 -3.03 8.06 10.93
N ASP A 236 -3.88 7.62 11.86
CA ASP A 236 -4.98 8.41 12.42
C ASP A 236 -4.50 9.37 13.54
N ARG A 237 -3.20 9.45 13.79
CA ARG A 237 -2.59 10.28 14.85
C ARG A 237 -3.08 9.96 16.26
N LYS A 238 -3.55 8.74 16.50
CA LYS A 238 -3.97 8.21 17.80
C LYS A 238 -2.77 7.69 18.61
N PHE A 239 -1.75 8.52 18.78
CA PHE A 239 -0.43 8.11 19.29
C PHE A 239 -0.45 7.47 20.67
N SER A 240 -1.36 7.91 21.55
CA SER A 240 -1.51 7.30 22.89
C SER A 240 -2.00 5.86 22.82
N VAL A 241 -2.93 5.55 21.91
CA VAL A 241 -3.41 4.18 21.67
C VAL A 241 -2.34 3.35 20.98
N ALA A 242 -1.67 3.93 19.99
CA ALA A 242 -0.57 3.30 19.27
C ALA A 242 0.58 2.89 20.21
N SER A 243 0.94 3.73 21.18
CA SER A 243 1.98 3.40 22.16
C SER A 243 1.60 2.19 23.03
N LYS A 244 0.34 2.12 23.48
CA LYS A 244 -0.14 0.96 24.26
C LYS A 244 -0.13 -0.32 23.42
N GLN A 245 -0.54 -0.21 22.16
CA GLN A 245 -0.52 -1.33 21.22
C GLN A 245 0.90 -1.82 20.96
N LEU A 246 1.88 -0.92 20.80
CA LEU A 246 3.27 -1.27 20.60
C LEU A 246 3.86 -2.01 21.83
N GLU A 247 3.56 -1.58 23.05
CA GLU A 247 4.00 -2.28 24.28
C GLU A 247 3.35 -3.67 24.38
N SER A 248 2.09 -3.79 24.00
CA SER A 248 1.43 -5.10 23.93
C SER A 248 2.09 -6.03 22.90
N LEU A 249 2.45 -5.51 21.73
CA LEU A 249 3.20 -6.24 20.70
C LEU A 249 4.56 -6.71 21.22
N LYS A 250 5.29 -5.87 21.94
CA LYS A 250 6.60 -6.17 22.49
C LYS A 250 6.64 -7.47 23.31
N SER A 251 5.59 -7.72 24.09
CA SER A 251 5.48 -8.93 24.91
C SER A 251 5.17 -10.20 24.12
N ARG A 252 4.77 -10.08 22.85
CA ARG A 252 4.30 -11.19 22.01
C ARG A 252 5.20 -11.49 20.81
N ILE A 253 6.17 -10.64 20.52
CA ILE A 253 7.12 -10.84 19.42
C ILE A 253 8.49 -11.27 19.96
N ASP A 254 9.16 -12.14 19.21
CA ASP A 254 10.53 -12.55 19.52
C ASP A 254 11.49 -11.46 19.03
N LEU A 255 12.06 -10.71 19.96
CA LEU A 255 13.04 -9.64 19.71
C LEU A 255 14.47 -10.14 19.49
N ASP A 256 14.76 -11.43 19.69
CA ASP A 256 16.03 -12.05 19.29
C ASP A 256 16.13 -12.19 17.77
N ILE A 257 14.99 -12.12 17.08
CA ILE A 257 14.92 -12.03 15.60
C ILE A 257 15.22 -10.59 15.18
N PRO A 258 16.35 -10.34 14.45
CA PRO A 258 16.77 -8.97 14.09
C PRO A 258 15.70 -8.14 13.37
N GLN A 259 14.90 -8.77 12.52
CA GLN A 259 13.83 -8.11 11.77
C GLN A 259 12.67 -7.65 12.68
N ASN A 260 12.34 -8.44 13.70
CA ASN A 260 11.33 -8.08 14.69
C ASN A 260 11.83 -6.94 15.60
N LYS A 261 13.09 -7.03 16.01
CA LYS A 261 13.76 -5.96 16.78
C LYS A 261 13.80 -4.66 15.99
N GLN A 262 14.17 -4.72 14.71
CA GLN A 262 14.14 -3.56 13.79
C GLN A 262 12.75 -2.94 13.71
N TYR A 263 11.71 -3.76 13.53
CA TYR A 263 10.32 -3.28 13.49
C TYR A 263 9.94 -2.55 14.76
N PHE A 264 10.23 -3.15 15.91
CA PHE A 264 9.89 -2.57 17.22
C PHE A 264 10.60 -1.22 17.42
N LEU A 265 11.91 -1.16 17.21
CA LEU A 265 12.70 0.06 17.39
C LEU A 265 12.27 1.18 16.44
N GLU A 266 11.99 0.88 15.18
CA GLU A 266 11.50 1.87 14.20
C GLU A 266 10.14 2.43 14.63
N LYS A 267 9.18 1.58 15.07
CA LYS A 267 7.87 2.05 15.53
C LYS A 267 7.97 2.85 16.83
N GLN A 268 8.84 2.44 17.75
CA GLN A 268 9.10 3.19 18.97
C GLN A 268 9.68 4.58 18.66
N ALA A 269 10.69 4.65 17.80
CA ALA A 269 11.31 5.91 17.38
C ALA A 269 10.28 6.87 16.79
N LEU A 270 9.46 6.36 15.84
CA LEU A 270 8.43 7.15 15.18
C LEU A 270 7.39 7.70 16.19
N LEU A 271 6.90 6.86 17.11
CA LEU A 271 5.91 7.28 18.10
C LEU A 271 6.47 8.29 19.11
N GLU A 272 7.70 8.11 19.56
CA GLU A 272 8.35 9.04 20.50
C GLU A 272 8.60 10.40 19.82
N PHE A 273 8.97 10.40 18.55
CA PHE A 273 9.16 11.61 17.77
C PHE A 273 7.84 12.36 17.51
N GLU A 274 6.78 11.66 17.07
CA GLU A 274 5.48 12.26 16.80
C GLU A 274 4.79 12.79 18.08
N GLN A 275 5.14 12.23 19.24
CA GLN A 275 4.69 12.73 20.56
C GLN A 275 5.58 13.86 21.12
N GLY A 276 6.64 14.25 20.43
CA GLY A 276 7.57 15.28 20.86
C GLY A 276 8.43 14.87 22.07
N LYS A 277 8.59 13.56 22.32
CA LYS A 277 9.39 13.03 23.46
C LYS A 277 10.88 13.01 23.18
N VAL A 278 11.26 12.98 21.90
CA VAL A 278 12.65 12.97 21.44
C VAL A 278 12.89 14.08 20.43
N THR A 279 14.11 14.58 20.40
CA THR A 279 14.56 15.55 19.41
C THR A 279 14.72 14.89 18.04
N ARG A 280 14.90 15.72 16.99
CA ARG A 280 15.17 15.23 15.63
C ARG A 280 16.47 14.42 15.56
N GLU A 281 17.51 14.86 16.27
CA GLU A 281 18.80 14.18 16.32
C GLU A 281 18.70 12.83 17.02
N GLU A 282 17.97 12.76 18.13
CA GLU A 282 17.69 11.50 18.85
C GLU A 282 16.88 10.55 17.97
N PHE A 283 15.85 11.05 17.30
CA PHE A 283 15.06 10.24 16.36
C PHE A 283 15.92 9.59 15.26
N VAL A 284 16.81 10.38 14.64
CA VAL A 284 17.71 9.86 13.59
C VAL A 284 18.67 8.81 14.15
N LYS A 285 19.15 9.00 15.39
CA LYS A 285 19.98 8.00 16.06
C LYS A 285 19.21 6.70 16.30
N MET A 286 17.98 6.78 16.79
CA MET A 286 17.11 5.60 16.99
C MET A 286 16.82 4.87 15.69
N GLU A 287 16.52 5.59 14.59
CA GLU A 287 16.34 5.00 13.27
C GLU A 287 17.60 4.31 12.74
N LYS A 288 18.78 4.87 13.02
CA LYS A 288 20.05 4.22 12.70
C LYS A 288 20.25 2.94 13.51
N GLU A 289 19.95 2.94 14.80
CA GLU A 289 20.01 1.74 15.65
C GLU A 289 19.03 0.67 15.15
N ALA A 290 17.83 1.07 14.72
CA ALA A 290 16.89 0.15 14.11
C ALA A 290 17.42 -0.44 12.78
N LEU A 291 18.02 0.39 11.92
CA LEU A 291 18.60 -0.06 10.65
C LEU A 291 19.76 -1.05 10.88
N GLU A 292 20.61 -0.80 11.86
CA GLU A 292 21.78 -1.62 12.20
C GLU A 292 21.41 -3.02 12.70
N CYS A 293 20.16 -3.29 13.08
CA CYS A 293 19.70 -4.64 13.39
C CYS A 293 19.85 -5.61 12.21
N THR A 294 19.67 -5.13 10.98
CA THR A 294 19.68 -5.97 9.77
C THR A 294 20.68 -5.53 8.71
N LEU A 295 21.14 -4.29 8.75
CA LEU A 295 22.00 -3.70 7.74
C LEU A 295 23.13 -2.87 8.37
N CYS A 296 24.32 -3.42 8.36
CA CYS A 296 25.54 -2.68 8.69
C CYS A 296 26.34 -2.48 7.40
N ALA A 297 26.03 -1.40 6.65
CA ALA A 297 26.69 -1.15 5.37
C ALA A 297 27.26 0.28 5.33
N GLU A 298 28.57 0.37 5.38
CA GLU A 298 29.27 1.61 5.11
C GLU A 298 29.14 2.03 3.64
N ASN A 299 29.01 3.34 3.40
CA ASN A 299 28.95 3.91 2.06
C ASN A 299 27.84 3.35 1.15
N LEU A 300 26.70 2.95 1.75
CA LEU A 300 25.53 2.41 1.03
C LEU A 300 25.12 3.28 -0.17
N TYR A 301 25.12 4.60 0.00
CA TYR A 301 24.65 5.55 -1.01
C TYR A 301 25.55 5.66 -2.26
N ARG A 302 26.77 5.12 -2.19
CA ARG A 302 27.74 5.10 -3.31
C ARG A 302 27.72 3.80 -4.12
N LYS A 303 26.91 2.82 -3.69
CA LYS A 303 26.82 1.53 -4.38
C LYS A 303 25.84 1.61 -5.54
N GLU A 304 26.22 1.06 -6.69
CA GLU A 304 25.35 1.04 -7.88
C GLU A 304 24.18 0.08 -7.70
N ASN A 305 24.42 -1.08 -7.11
CA ASN A 305 23.43 -2.11 -6.89
C ASN A 305 23.22 -2.32 -5.39
N VAL A 306 21.97 -2.20 -4.94
CA VAL A 306 21.57 -2.46 -3.57
C VAL A 306 20.32 -3.34 -3.54
N TYR A 307 20.22 -4.17 -2.52
CA TYR A 307 19.01 -4.88 -2.16
C TYR A 307 18.64 -4.50 -0.74
N LEU A 308 17.53 -3.81 -0.58
CA LEU A 308 17.02 -3.34 0.72
C LEU A 308 15.65 -3.96 0.99
N THR A 309 15.42 -4.33 2.23
CA THR A 309 14.08 -4.71 2.69
C THR A 309 13.20 -3.46 2.85
N GLU A 310 11.88 -3.64 2.85
CA GLU A 310 10.94 -2.52 3.09
C GLU A 310 11.27 -1.76 4.37
N ARG A 311 11.61 -2.48 5.43
CA ARG A 311 11.91 -1.88 6.73
C ARG A 311 13.18 -1.05 6.71
N GLU A 312 14.22 -1.55 6.06
CA GLU A 312 15.48 -0.82 5.88
C GLU A 312 15.26 0.48 5.07
N ILE A 313 14.42 0.41 4.03
CA ILE A 313 14.05 1.58 3.25
C ILE A 313 13.32 2.62 4.12
N ILE A 314 12.39 2.19 4.98
CA ILE A 314 11.68 3.08 5.89
C ILE A 314 12.64 3.73 6.89
N CYS A 315 13.53 2.96 7.54
CA CYS A 315 14.53 3.53 8.46
C CYS A 315 15.45 4.54 7.75
N ILE A 316 15.87 4.26 6.50
CA ILE A 316 16.67 5.18 5.70
C ILE A 316 15.88 6.46 5.41
N SER A 317 14.63 6.36 4.97
CA SER A 317 13.80 7.53 4.67
C SER A 317 13.50 8.38 5.90
N ASN A 318 13.23 7.77 7.03
CA ASN A 318 13.05 8.45 8.31
C ASN A 318 14.30 9.22 8.74
N SER A 319 15.48 8.66 8.47
CA SER A 319 16.76 9.31 8.78
C SER A 319 17.02 10.60 7.99
N TRP A 320 16.32 10.85 6.87
CA TRP A 320 16.46 12.08 6.09
C TRP A 320 16.12 13.34 6.88
N LYS A 321 15.28 13.23 7.90
CA LYS A 321 14.90 14.35 8.78
C LYS A 321 16.10 15.01 9.45
N GLY A 322 17.17 14.26 9.71
CA GLY A 322 18.42 14.79 10.31
C GLY A 322 19.63 14.81 9.37
N MET A 323 19.47 14.40 8.11
CA MET A 323 20.53 14.50 7.10
C MET A 323 20.51 15.86 6.42
N GLU A 324 21.65 16.31 5.95
CA GLU A 324 21.80 17.57 5.22
C GLU A 324 22.67 17.42 3.98
N GLY A 325 22.57 18.39 3.10
CA GLY A 325 23.45 18.59 1.95
C GLY A 325 23.51 17.44 0.98
N LYS A 326 24.74 17.06 0.58
CA LYS A 326 24.99 16.06 -0.47
C LYS A 326 24.55 14.65 -0.05
N GLN A 327 24.79 14.26 1.19
CA GLN A 327 24.45 12.92 1.68
C GLN A 327 22.95 12.66 1.63
N LYS A 328 22.13 13.62 2.05
CA LYS A 328 20.67 13.53 1.94
C LYS A 328 20.21 13.33 0.49
N ARG A 329 20.74 14.15 -0.43
CA ARG A 329 20.39 14.05 -1.86
C ARG A 329 20.79 12.70 -2.46
N GLU A 330 21.97 12.20 -2.14
CA GLU A 330 22.46 10.89 -2.59
C GLU A 330 21.56 9.76 -2.08
N SER A 331 21.14 9.84 -0.81
CA SER A 331 20.23 8.87 -0.18
C SER A 331 18.84 8.86 -0.83
N ILE A 332 18.23 10.04 -1.01
CA ILE A 332 16.93 10.17 -1.70
C ILE A 332 17.05 9.62 -3.13
N ASN A 333 18.10 9.99 -3.87
CA ASN A 333 18.30 9.51 -5.24
C ASN A 333 18.49 7.99 -5.33
N LEU A 334 19.18 7.38 -4.36
CA LEU A 334 19.35 5.94 -4.31
C LEU A 334 18.00 5.24 -4.21
N ILE A 335 17.16 5.67 -3.29
CA ILE A 335 15.86 5.05 -3.04
C ILE A 335 14.93 5.26 -4.23
N LEU A 336 14.86 6.46 -4.79
CA LEU A 336 14.02 6.74 -5.97
C LEU A 336 14.46 5.90 -7.19
N ARG A 337 15.76 5.74 -7.44
CA ARG A 337 16.25 4.84 -8.52
C ARG A 337 15.87 3.39 -8.29
N LEU A 338 15.87 2.92 -7.06
CA LEU A 338 15.43 1.56 -6.72
C LEU A 338 13.97 1.34 -7.14
N TYR A 339 13.10 2.33 -6.91
CA TYR A 339 11.70 2.26 -7.33
C TYR A 339 11.49 2.42 -8.83
N ASP A 340 12.27 3.24 -9.49
CA ASP A 340 12.26 3.29 -10.97
C ASP A 340 12.62 1.91 -11.56
N TYR A 341 13.58 1.21 -10.95
CA TYR A 341 13.91 -0.16 -11.33
C TYR A 341 12.74 -1.13 -11.12
N TYR A 342 12.01 -1.03 -10.01
CA TYR A 342 10.81 -1.85 -9.75
C TYR A 342 9.71 -1.57 -10.77
N ALA A 343 9.49 -0.32 -11.13
CA ALA A 343 8.50 0.08 -12.14
C ALA A 343 8.82 -0.52 -13.51
N LEU A 344 10.08 -0.44 -13.95
CA LEU A 344 10.54 -0.97 -15.23
C LEU A 344 10.39 -2.51 -15.32
N ASN A 345 10.52 -3.23 -14.20
CA ASN A 345 10.45 -4.68 -14.15
C ASN A 345 9.07 -5.23 -13.73
N ASN A 346 8.01 -4.42 -13.80
CA ASN A 346 6.64 -4.77 -13.40
C ASN A 346 6.52 -5.28 -11.94
N GLY A 347 7.46 -4.91 -11.08
CA GLY A 347 7.48 -5.31 -9.67
C GLY A 347 6.83 -4.31 -8.72
N LEU A 348 6.39 -3.17 -9.25
CA LEU A 348 5.89 -2.05 -8.44
C LEU A 348 4.67 -2.43 -7.60
N SER A 349 3.79 -3.31 -8.10
CA SER A 349 2.60 -3.75 -7.36
C SER A 349 2.91 -4.43 -6.02
N GLN A 350 4.11 -5.00 -5.87
CA GLN A 350 4.56 -5.63 -4.63
C GLN A 350 5.16 -4.60 -3.65
N ALA A 351 5.82 -3.57 -4.18
CA ALA A 351 6.51 -2.55 -3.40
C ALA A 351 5.70 -1.26 -3.24
N ILE A 352 4.47 -1.19 -3.76
CA ILE A 352 3.73 0.07 -3.87
C ILE A 352 3.50 0.76 -2.52
N SER A 353 3.23 0.01 -1.45
CA SER A 353 3.01 0.59 -0.12
C SER A 353 4.26 1.29 0.42
N VAL A 354 5.43 0.72 0.20
CA VAL A 354 6.70 1.33 0.61
C VAL A 354 7.08 2.48 -0.33
N TYR A 355 6.79 2.33 -1.63
CA TYR A 355 6.98 3.40 -2.59
C TYR A 355 6.20 4.66 -2.20
N GLU A 356 4.94 4.52 -1.78
CA GLU A 356 4.12 5.64 -1.30
C GLU A 356 4.76 6.33 -0.09
N ILE A 357 5.14 5.57 0.94
CA ILE A 357 5.79 6.12 2.15
C ILE A 357 7.07 6.88 1.80
N VAL A 358 7.89 6.31 0.95
CA VAL A 358 9.19 6.90 0.60
C VAL A 358 9.05 8.13 -0.31
N THR A 359 8.14 8.08 -1.28
CA THR A 359 7.89 9.25 -2.13
C THR A 359 7.30 10.40 -1.31
N GLU A 360 6.43 10.13 -0.36
CA GLU A 360 5.91 11.12 0.59
C GLU A 360 7.05 11.75 1.42
N ALA A 361 7.92 10.92 2.01
CA ALA A 361 9.07 11.41 2.76
C ALA A 361 10.01 12.26 1.87
N ALA A 362 10.26 11.83 0.63
CA ALA A 362 11.11 12.57 -0.31
C ALA A 362 10.48 13.91 -0.72
N VAL A 363 9.18 13.93 -0.99
CA VAL A 363 8.43 15.14 -1.35
C VAL A 363 8.47 16.15 -0.21
N ASN A 364 8.22 15.71 1.02
CA ASN A 364 8.30 16.55 2.22
C ASN A 364 9.68 17.19 2.37
N GLU A 365 10.75 16.41 2.22
CA GLU A 365 12.12 16.93 2.32
C GLU A 365 12.49 17.90 1.19
N LEU A 366 12.10 17.59 -0.06
CA LEU A 366 12.34 18.45 -1.22
C LEU A 366 11.52 19.73 -1.15
N GLY A 367 10.24 19.63 -0.79
CA GLY A 367 9.36 20.79 -0.63
C GLY A 367 9.85 21.75 0.45
N ASN A 368 10.27 21.24 1.61
CA ASN A 368 10.84 22.03 2.70
C ASN A 368 12.16 22.70 2.30
N ASN A 369 12.94 22.08 1.42
CA ASN A 369 14.17 22.65 0.85
C ASN A 369 13.91 23.60 -0.33
N GLY A 370 12.66 23.82 -0.72
CA GLY A 370 12.28 24.72 -1.81
C GLY A 370 12.39 24.14 -3.22
N GLU A 371 12.63 22.83 -3.35
CA GLU A 371 12.68 22.07 -4.62
C GLU A 371 11.25 21.66 -5.06
N HIS A 372 10.31 22.61 -5.07
CA HIS A 372 8.87 22.38 -5.28
C HIS A 372 8.53 21.70 -6.60
N VAL A 373 9.22 22.05 -7.70
CA VAL A 373 8.98 21.44 -9.03
C VAL A 373 9.28 19.94 -8.98
N ARG A 374 10.42 19.59 -8.41
CA ARG A 374 10.81 18.18 -8.28
C ARG A 374 9.90 17.40 -7.34
N ALA A 375 9.49 18.02 -6.24
CA ALA A 375 8.52 17.44 -5.32
C ALA A 375 7.20 17.10 -6.04
N GLU A 376 6.64 18.05 -6.81
CA GLU A 376 5.43 17.82 -7.61
C GLU A 376 5.60 16.71 -8.66
N GLU A 377 6.74 16.66 -9.36
CA GLU A 377 7.03 15.58 -10.33
C GLU A 377 7.02 14.19 -9.68
N ILE A 378 7.58 14.06 -8.47
CA ILE A 378 7.59 12.79 -7.71
C ILE A 378 6.17 12.41 -7.29
N ASP A 379 5.37 13.37 -6.79
CA ASP A 379 3.98 13.10 -6.41
C ASP A 379 3.15 12.63 -7.61
N ARG A 380 3.25 13.29 -8.75
CA ARG A 380 2.54 12.90 -9.98
C ARG A 380 2.92 11.50 -10.44
N LYS A 381 4.21 11.15 -10.41
CA LYS A 381 4.67 9.77 -10.70
C LYS A 381 4.11 8.79 -9.69
N SER A 382 4.12 9.14 -8.40
CA SER A 382 3.62 8.29 -7.33
C SER A 382 2.10 8.05 -7.44
N ILE A 383 1.30 9.08 -7.74
CA ILE A 383 -0.13 8.93 -8.00
C ILE A 383 -0.36 7.99 -9.19
N LYS A 384 0.30 8.19 -10.33
CA LYS A 384 0.17 7.30 -11.50
C LYS A 384 0.51 5.85 -11.15
N ALA A 385 1.58 5.62 -10.40
CA ALA A 385 1.99 4.29 -9.93
C ALA A 385 0.93 3.66 -9.02
N SER A 386 0.41 4.41 -8.05
CA SER A 386 -0.62 3.95 -7.11
C SER A 386 -1.91 3.59 -7.83
N LEU A 387 -2.40 4.44 -8.74
CA LEU A 387 -3.59 4.18 -9.57
C LEU A 387 -3.40 2.95 -10.45
N SER A 388 -2.23 2.77 -11.06
CA SER A 388 -1.89 1.59 -11.86
C SER A 388 -1.91 0.30 -11.03
N CYS A 389 -1.61 0.40 -9.74
CA CYS A 389 -1.70 -0.71 -8.77
C CYS A 389 -3.06 -0.80 -8.07
N ARG A 390 -4.06 -0.02 -8.50
CA ARG A 390 -5.39 0.05 -7.88
C ARG A 390 -5.35 0.38 -6.39
N ARG A 391 -4.35 1.15 -5.96
CA ARG A 391 -4.17 1.60 -4.59
C ARG A 391 -4.42 3.11 -4.51
N VAL A 392 -5.23 3.52 -3.53
CA VAL A 392 -5.64 4.94 -3.38
C VAL A 392 -5.49 5.43 -1.95
N TRP A 393 -4.80 4.68 -1.10
CA TRP A 393 -4.70 4.90 0.34
C TRP A 393 -4.21 6.32 0.70
N ASP A 394 -3.17 6.81 0.03
CA ASP A 394 -2.52 8.08 0.31
C ASP A 394 -2.72 9.14 -0.80
N ILE A 395 -3.61 8.89 -1.78
CA ILE A 395 -3.78 9.79 -2.93
C ILE A 395 -4.27 11.17 -2.51
N HIS A 396 -5.18 11.24 -1.52
CA HIS A 396 -5.67 12.53 -1.00
C HIS A 396 -4.53 13.40 -0.48
N TYR A 397 -3.53 12.79 0.16
CA TYR A 397 -2.36 13.48 0.70
C TYR A 397 -1.48 14.02 -0.43
N LYS A 398 -1.17 13.21 -1.44
CA LYS A 398 -0.36 13.60 -2.60
C LYS A 398 -1.02 14.72 -3.42
N ILE A 399 -2.34 14.68 -3.61
CA ILE A 399 -3.09 15.77 -4.26
C ILE A 399 -2.92 17.08 -3.46
N TYR A 400 -3.01 17.00 -2.14
CA TYR A 400 -2.81 18.16 -1.28
C TYR A 400 -1.38 18.68 -1.33
N ASP A 401 -0.37 17.81 -1.38
CA ASP A 401 1.04 18.20 -1.49
C ASP A 401 1.35 18.89 -2.82
N ILE A 402 0.80 18.40 -3.93
CA ILE A 402 0.88 19.07 -5.23
C ILE A 402 0.30 20.50 -5.11
N LEU A 403 -0.87 20.65 -4.54
CA LEU A 403 -1.51 21.95 -4.35
C LEU A 403 -0.66 22.89 -3.47
N TRP A 404 -0.06 22.35 -2.41
CA TRP A 404 0.84 23.10 -1.53
C TRP A 404 2.10 23.55 -2.25
N ASN A 405 2.75 22.68 -3.02
CA ASN A 405 3.94 23.01 -3.80
C ASN A 405 3.63 24.05 -4.90
N GLU A 406 2.51 23.88 -5.62
CA GLU A 406 2.00 24.85 -6.61
C GLU A 406 1.79 26.23 -5.97
N LYS A 407 1.16 26.29 -4.79
CA LYS A 407 0.95 27.53 -4.03
C LYS A 407 2.27 28.23 -3.67
N LYS A 408 3.30 27.47 -3.27
CA LYS A 408 4.64 28.00 -2.96
C LYS A 408 5.35 28.55 -4.20
N LEU A 409 5.27 27.84 -5.33
CA LEU A 409 5.84 28.27 -6.61
C LEU A 409 5.17 29.55 -7.11
N MET A 410 3.85 29.61 -7.08
CA MET A 410 3.10 30.80 -7.50
C MET A 410 3.41 32.01 -6.62
N LYS A 411 3.53 31.82 -5.32
CA LYS A 411 3.89 32.88 -4.37
C LYS A 411 5.28 33.45 -4.71
N LYS A 412 6.27 32.62 -5.09
CA LYS A 412 7.61 33.07 -5.50
C LYS A 412 7.56 33.93 -6.77
N SER A 413 6.59 33.72 -7.66
CA SER A 413 6.38 34.48 -8.90
C SER A 413 5.39 35.65 -8.75
N GLY A 414 4.97 35.99 -7.53
CA GLY A 414 4.00 37.07 -7.27
C GLY A 414 2.56 36.71 -7.67
N LYS A 415 2.28 35.46 -7.99
CA LYS A 415 0.95 34.95 -8.39
C LYS A 415 0.27 34.20 -7.24
N ARG A 416 -1.02 33.95 -7.40
CA ARG A 416 -1.80 33.11 -6.45
C ARG A 416 -2.52 31.99 -7.21
N VAL A 417 -2.66 30.85 -6.58
CA VAL A 417 -3.54 29.77 -7.06
C VAL A 417 -4.97 30.29 -7.01
N SER A 418 -5.76 30.06 -8.05
CA SER A 418 -7.16 30.48 -8.07
C SER A 418 -7.96 29.73 -7.00
N ASN A 419 -8.93 30.40 -6.38
CA ASN A 419 -9.81 29.78 -5.39
C ASN A 419 -10.57 28.59 -5.97
N ASN A 420 -10.98 28.68 -7.26
CA ASN A 420 -11.66 27.58 -7.93
C ASN A 420 -10.78 26.32 -8.00
N ARG A 421 -9.52 26.45 -8.41
CA ARG A 421 -8.57 25.34 -8.42
C ARG A 421 -8.37 24.76 -7.03
N MET A 422 -8.14 25.61 -6.05
CA MET A 422 -7.94 25.20 -4.66
C MET A 422 -9.14 24.42 -4.12
N ASN A 423 -10.35 24.95 -4.33
CA ASN A 423 -11.57 24.30 -3.86
C ASN A 423 -11.86 22.99 -4.57
N THR A 424 -11.55 22.89 -5.86
CA THR A 424 -11.69 21.64 -6.64
C THR A 424 -10.79 20.56 -6.08
N GLU A 425 -9.51 20.85 -5.85
CA GLU A 425 -8.57 19.84 -5.34
C GLU A 425 -8.85 19.49 -3.87
N LEU A 426 -9.26 20.46 -3.04
CA LEU A 426 -9.69 20.18 -1.65
C LEU A 426 -10.93 19.27 -1.60
N LYS A 427 -11.91 19.46 -2.48
CA LYS A 427 -13.07 18.55 -2.60
C LYS A 427 -12.63 17.13 -2.99
N ARG A 428 -11.69 16.99 -3.94
CA ARG A 428 -11.09 15.69 -4.27
C ARG A 428 -10.43 15.05 -3.05
N CYS A 429 -9.65 15.81 -2.29
CA CYS A 429 -9.01 15.33 -1.06
C CYS A 429 -10.04 14.87 -0.03
N ILE A 430 -11.12 15.63 0.19
CA ILE A 430 -12.20 15.28 1.12
C ILE A 430 -12.84 13.95 0.71
N ILE A 431 -13.26 13.80 -0.55
CA ILE A 431 -13.92 12.59 -1.03
C ILE A 431 -12.98 11.38 -0.95
N MET A 432 -11.72 11.53 -1.36
CA MET A 432 -10.76 10.43 -1.32
C MET A 432 -10.37 10.03 0.11
N SER A 433 -10.17 10.98 1.02
CA SER A 433 -9.88 10.69 2.44
C SER A 433 -11.07 10.03 3.13
N HIS A 434 -12.30 10.46 2.84
CA HIS A 434 -13.51 9.80 3.31
C HIS A 434 -13.64 8.37 2.77
N TYR A 435 -13.36 8.16 1.48
CA TYR A 435 -13.40 6.84 0.87
C TYR A 435 -12.49 5.84 1.61
N VAL A 436 -11.25 6.22 1.92
CA VAL A 436 -10.29 5.36 2.64
C VAL A 436 -10.39 5.48 4.18
N LYS A 437 -11.48 6.04 4.69
CA LYS A 437 -11.77 6.19 6.13
C LYS A 437 -10.70 6.98 6.90
N ARG A 438 -10.04 7.95 6.25
CA ARG A 438 -9.06 8.86 6.86
C ARG A 438 -9.72 10.15 7.35
N TYR A 439 -10.63 10.03 8.31
CA TYR A 439 -11.48 11.12 8.80
C TYR A 439 -10.71 12.28 9.43
N PHE A 440 -9.54 12.04 10.01
CA PHE A 440 -8.67 13.12 10.49
C PHE A 440 -8.30 14.06 9.35
N TYR A 441 -7.79 13.53 8.23
CA TYR A 441 -7.40 14.33 7.07
C TYR A 441 -8.61 14.97 6.38
N GLU A 442 -9.73 14.25 6.31
CA GLU A 442 -10.99 14.80 5.79
C GLU A 442 -11.38 16.10 6.51
N ASN A 443 -11.32 16.11 7.83
CA ASN A 443 -11.62 17.29 8.64
C ASN A 443 -10.62 18.42 8.38
N VAL A 444 -9.32 18.10 8.30
CA VAL A 444 -8.28 19.10 7.94
C VAL A 444 -8.54 19.74 6.59
N TYR A 445 -9.01 18.99 5.59
CA TYR A 445 -9.33 19.54 4.26
C TYR A 445 -10.62 20.34 4.27
N LYS A 446 -11.64 19.93 5.03
CA LYS A 446 -12.91 20.68 5.21
C LYS A 446 -12.67 22.05 5.84
N GLU A 447 -11.79 22.14 6.85
CA GLU A 447 -11.41 23.42 7.47
C GLU A 447 -10.69 24.38 6.50
N LYS A 448 -10.06 23.86 5.45
CA LYS A 448 -9.36 24.67 4.43
C LYS A 448 -10.24 25.01 3.21
N LEU A 449 -11.41 24.39 3.10
CA LEU A 449 -12.37 24.65 2.05
C LEU A 449 -13.16 25.93 2.42
N SER A 450 -12.80 27.05 1.84
CA SER A 450 -13.40 28.37 2.10
C SER A 450 -14.36 28.80 0.99
#